data_73ca9be725c46048a58a333b59eccc60
#
_entry.id   73ca9be725c46048a58a333b59eccc60
#
_cell.length_a   1.000
_cell.length_b   1.000
_cell.length_c   1.000
_cell.angle_alpha   90.00
_cell.angle_beta   90.00
_cell.angle_gamma   90.00
#
_symmetry.space_group_name_H-M   'P 1'
#
loop_
_entity.id
_entity.type
_entity.pdbx_description
1 polymer ?
#
loop_
_entity_poly.entity_id
_entity_poly.type
_entity_poly.pdbx_seq_one_letter_code
_entity_poly.pdbx_strand_id
1 'polypeptide(L)'
;MKRHLLLLSAALIIFSTAWADVEINENTFPDEYFRNWVLSKEYGKDGILTNEEIAGVTRIYLNIYNKIHSLRGIENFTELSILGCSANPLTELDVTKCTKLTYLECDWNQLTSLDVSKNIALTTLICSANKLTTLDVSNNAVLKELHCFKNQLTELDVSNNIELTNLNCHDNQLTALDLSNNKALKDVWCSDNEMTKLEVHNLKNLESLKCIHNRLERIIVSDCPKLEEIDCFNNQISGEAMDEFIEGLPVVPYGWGHLCIVDPENEQNVMTKAQVAAVKAKGWTPCYKYGAFGNLFYTDYEGTDEPNGITSPLRETAEGAIFDLQGRKLQGKPARGIYIGNGQKILIK
;
A
#
# COMPACT_ATOMS: atom_id res chain seq x y z
N MET A 1 -48.82 -49.59 47.69
CA MET A 1 -48.22 -49.39 46.35
C MET A 1 -47.26 -48.18 46.43
N LYS A 2 -45.96 -48.42 46.58
CA LYS A 2 -44.91 -47.38 46.62
C LYS A 2 -44.26 -47.36 45.23
N ARG A 3 -44.41 -46.26 44.49
CA ARG A 3 -43.71 -46.04 43.23
C ARG A 3 -42.32 -45.49 43.54
N HIS A 4 -41.28 -46.25 43.20
CA HIS A 4 -39.89 -45.79 43.21
C HIS A 4 -39.68 -44.97 41.91
N LEU A 5 -39.35 -43.73 42.06
CA LEU A 5 -38.91 -42.82 40.98
C LEU A 5 -37.37 -43.00 40.85
N LEU A 6 -36.95 -43.69 39.81
CA LEU A 6 -35.53 -43.75 39.43
C LEU A 6 -35.18 -42.43 38.72
N LEU A 7 -34.39 -41.60 39.38
CA LEU A 7 -33.70 -40.45 38.73
C LEU A 7 -32.48 -40.98 38.02
N LEU A 8 -32.57 -41.10 36.69
CA LEU A 8 -31.39 -41.25 35.84
C LEU A 8 -30.68 -39.85 35.73
N SER A 9 -29.57 -39.70 36.45
CA SER A 9 -28.64 -38.62 36.21
C SER A 9 -27.86 -38.90 34.92
N ALA A 10 -28.26 -38.27 33.82
CA ALA A 10 -27.46 -38.25 32.61
C ALA A 10 -26.21 -37.39 32.87
N ALA A 11 -25.09 -38.05 33.18
CA ALA A 11 -23.79 -37.41 33.17
C ALA A 11 -23.48 -37.00 31.70
N LEU A 12 -23.53 -35.73 31.42
CA LEU A 12 -23.06 -35.18 30.14
C LEU A 12 -21.54 -35.33 30.15
N ILE A 13 -21.03 -36.42 29.56
CA ILE A 13 -19.60 -36.55 29.29
C ILE A 13 -19.29 -35.59 28.14
N ILE A 14 -18.83 -34.40 28.48
CA ILE A 14 -18.19 -33.51 27.56
C ILE A 14 -16.87 -34.17 27.19
N PHE A 15 -16.82 -34.84 26.03
CA PHE A 15 -15.55 -35.19 25.40
C PHE A 15 -14.89 -33.88 24.97
N SER A 16 -14.14 -33.25 25.88
CA SER A 16 -13.08 -32.36 25.45
C SER A 16 -12.09 -33.26 24.72
N THR A 17 -11.94 -33.09 23.43
CA THR A 17 -10.77 -33.61 22.72
C THR A 17 -9.58 -32.87 23.31
N ALA A 18 -9.01 -33.45 24.37
CA ALA A 18 -7.76 -32.97 24.93
C ALA A 18 -6.71 -33.18 23.83
N TRP A 19 -6.30 -32.09 23.23
CA TRP A 19 -5.13 -32.10 22.35
C TRP A 19 -3.95 -32.44 23.23
N ALA A 20 -3.04 -33.30 22.74
CA ALA A 20 -1.85 -33.65 23.51
C ALA A 20 -0.98 -32.41 23.70
N ASP A 21 -0.36 -32.30 24.86
CA ASP A 21 0.65 -31.27 25.11
C ASP A 21 1.73 -31.29 24.02
N VAL A 22 2.28 -30.14 23.67
CA VAL A 22 3.24 -29.99 22.59
C VAL A 22 4.64 -29.87 23.20
N GLU A 23 5.51 -30.86 22.95
CA GLU A 23 6.91 -30.73 23.29
C GLU A 23 7.60 -29.65 22.44
N ILE A 24 8.39 -28.79 23.07
CA ILE A 24 9.19 -27.76 22.42
C ILE A 24 10.55 -28.33 22.05
N ASN A 25 10.64 -28.92 20.87
CA ASN A 25 11.86 -29.53 20.35
C ASN A 25 12.09 -29.21 18.87
N GLU A 26 13.12 -29.80 18.26
CA GLU A 26 13.49 -29.53 16.86
C GLU A 26 12.44 -30.04 15.83
N ASN A 27 11.58 -30.97 16.20
CA ASN A 27 10.55 -31.51 15.33
C ASN A 27 9.31 -30.59 15.30
N THR A 28 8.96 -30.00 16.45
CA THR A 28 7.78 -29.11 16.60
C THR A 28 8.11 -27.64 16.33
N PHE A 29 9.30 -27.20 16.73
CA PHE A 29 9.84 -25.85 16.52
C PHE A 29 11.24 -25.95 15.91
N PRO A 30 11.37 -26.20 14.60
CA PRO A 30 12.67 -26.48 13.97
C PRO A 30 13.63 -25.29 14.00
N ASP A 31 13.12 -24.06 13.90
CA ASP A 31 13.95 -22.86 13.98
C ASP A 31 14.49 -22.66 15.41
N GLU A 32 15.80 -22.60 15.55
CA GLU A 32 16.45 -22.49 16.86
C GLU A 32 16.10 -21.17 17.57
N TYR A 33 16.03 -20.06 16.84
CA TYR A 33 15.72 -18.76 17.44
C TYR A 33 14.27 -18.69 17.88
N PHE A 34 13.34 -19.19 17.06
CA PHE A 34 11.94 -19.25 17.43
C PHE A 34 11.72 -20.21 18.61
N ARG A 35 12.32 -21.42 18.57
CA ARG A 35 12.28 -22.37 19.66
C ARG A 35 12.81 -21.77 20.96
N ASN A 36 13.99 -21.15 20.94
CA ASN A 36 14.59 -20.50 22.11
C ASN A 36 13.72 -19.34 22.60
N TRP A 37 13.08 -18.60 21.70
CA TRP A 37 12.14 -17.55 22.07
C TRP A 37 10.94 -18.13 22.83
N VAL A 38 10.34 -19.24 22.37
CA VAL A 38 9.24 -19.92 23.05
C VAL A 38 9.69 -20.43 24.42
N LEU A 39 10.84 -21.10 24.48
CA LEU A 39 11.45 -21.59 25.76
C LEU A 39 11.77 -20.46 26.74
N SER A 40 11.99 -19.25 26.28
CA SER A 40 12.23 -18.08 27.14
C SER A 40 10.97 -17.53 27.82
N LYS A 41 9.79 -18.01 27.44
CA LYS A 41 8.50 -17.55 27.98
C LYS A 41 8.08 -18.41 29.16
N GLU A 42 7.33 -17.84 30.10
CA GLU A 42 6.83 -18.59 31.27
C GLU A 42 6.03 -19.84 30.87
N TYR A 43 5.29 -19.77 29.75
CA TYR A 43 4.48 -20.87 29.23
C TYR A 43 5.27 -21.94 28.46
N GLY A 44 6.56 -21.77 28.21
CA GLY A 44 7.36 -22.72 27.43
C GLY A 44 8.64 -23.15 28.15
N LYS A 45 8.95 -22.60 29.32
CA LYS A 45 10.26 -22.76 29.98
C LYS A 45 10.58 -24.17 30.49
N ASP A 46 9.57 -25.00 30.69
CA ASP A 46 9.73 -26.42 31.07
C ASP A 46 9.87 -27.35 29.85
N GLY A 47 9.78 -26.79 28.64
CA GLY A 47 9.93 -27.51 27.37
C GLY A 47 8.65 -28.17 26.87
N ILE A 48 7.51 -27.89 27.49
CA ILE A 48 6.20 -28.41 27.12
C ILE A 48 5.21 -27.23 27.03
N LEU A 49 4.38 -27.22 26.00
CA LEU A 49 3.22 -26.32 25.90
C LEU A 49 1.96 -27.11 26.20
N THR A 50 1.35 -26.88 27.34
CA THR A 50 0.04 -27.42 27.67
C THR A 50 -1.08 -26.69 26.89
N ASN A 51 -2.23 -27.34 26.73
CA ASN A 51 -3.39 -26.69 26.10
C ASN A 51 -3.83 -25.42 26.84
N GLU A 52 -3.69 -25.38 28.17
CA GLU A 52 -4.04 -24.23 28.99
C GLU A 52 -3.09 -23.04 28.72
N GLU A 53 -1.81 -23.32 28.60
CA GLU A 53 -0.80 -22.30 28.23
C GLU A 53 -1.00 -21.80 26.83
N ILE A 54 -1.19 -22.70 25.85
CA ILE A 54 -1.50 -22.34 24.46
C ILE A 54 -2.72 -21.41 24.40
N ALA A 55 -3.80 -21.76 25.13
CA ALA A 55 -5.02 -20.95 25.18
C ALA A 55 -4.80 -19.55 25.79
N GLY A 56 -3.78 -19.40 26.62
CA GLY A 56 -3.38 -18.12 27.21
C GLY A 56 -2.58 -17.21 26.25
N VAL A 57 -1.99 -17.76 25.19
CA VAL A 57 -1.12 -17.00 24.27
C VAL A 57 -1.95 -16.37 23.14
N THR A 58 -2.25 -15.11 23.30
CA THR A 58 -3.05 -14.34 22.32
C THR A 58 -2.21 -13.38 21.47
N ARG A 59 -0.94 -13.13 21.83
CA ARG A 59 -0.06 -12.16 21.15
C ARG A 59 1.37 -12.69 21.09
N ILE A 60 1.95 -12.65 19.90
CA ILE A 60 3.35 -13.01 19.65
C ILE A 60 3.99 -11.90 18.82
N TYR A 61 5.14 -11.39 19.29
CA TYR A 61 5.98 -10.44 18.56
C TYR A 61 7.40 -10.99 18.47
N LEU A 62 7.84 -11.20 17.22
CA LEU A 62 9.12 -11.84 16.88
C LEU A 62 10.01 -10.91 16.03
N ASN A 63 10.03 -9.63 16.37
CA ASN A 63 10.85 -8.63 15.67
C ASN A 63 12.33 -8.79 16.09
N ILE A 64 12.92 -9.95 15.80
CA ILE A 64 14.29 -10.35 16.21
C ILE A 64 15.26 -10.17 15.03
N TYR A 65 15.08 -9.20 14.23
CA TYR A 65 15.84 -8.78 13.04
C TYR A 65 16.79 -9.85 12.44
N ASN A 66 16.41 -10.41 11.28
CA ASN A 66 17.19 -11.32 10.44
C ASN A 66 17.66 -12.62 11.14
N LYS A 67 16.90 -13.17 12.06
CA LYS A 67 17.29 -14.37 12.83
C LYS A 67 16.40 -15.58 12.55
N ILE A 68 15.09 -15.37 12.42
CA ILE A 68 14.10 -16.45 12.32
C ILE A 68 13.88 -16.77 10.84
N HIS A 69 14.16 -18.01 10.46
CA HIS A 69 14.00 -18.51 9.10
C HIS A 69 12.70 -19.31 8.91
N SER A 70 12.09 -19.79 10.00
CA SER A 70 10.84 -20.54 9.98
C SER A 70 10.04 -20.29 11.24
N LEU A 71 8.73 -20.13 11.07
CA LEU A 71 7.76 -20.07 12.17
C LEU A 71 6.95 -21.36 12.29
N ARG A 72 7.46 -22.49 11.76
CA ARG A 72 6.82 -23.77 12.02
C ARG A 72 6.74 -24.01 13.53
N GLY A 73 5.55 -24.39 14.02
CA GLY A 73 5.19 -24.43 15.44
C GLY A 73 4.22 -23.33 15.84
N ILE A 74 4.09 -22.24 15.02
CA ILE A 74 3.13 -21.16 15.28
C ILE A 74 1.68 -21.65 15.20
N GLU A 75 1.43 -22.69 14.42
CA GLU A 75 0.13 -23.33 14.25
C GLU A 75 -0.44 -23.93 15.54
N ASN A 76 0.38 -24.12 16.56
CA ASN A 76 -0.07 -24.56 17.88
C ASN A 76 -0.78 -23.45 18.67
N PHE A 77 -0.49 -22.18 18.39
CA PHE A 77 -1.07 -21.04 19.10
C PHE A 77 -2.41 -20.63 18.48
N THR A 78 -3.42 -21.49 18.62
CA THR A 78 -4.74 -21.34 17.96
C THR A 78 -5.57 -20.15 18.49
N GLU A 79 -5.25 -19.63 19.68
CA GLU A 79 -5.89 -18.45 20.28
C GLU A 79 -5.21 -17.12 19.89
N LEU A 80 -4.18 -17.20 19.02
CA LEU A 80 -3.42 -16.04 18.62
C LEU A 80 -4.30 -15.03 17.86
N SER A 81 -4.37 -13.81 18.40
CA SER A 81 -5.08 -12.68 17.79
C SER A 81 -4.14 -11.66 17.14
N ILE A 82 -2.88 -11.61 17.58
CA ILE A 82 -1.86 -10.70 17.06
C ILE A 82 -0.56 -11.47 16.80
N LEU A 83 -0.07 -11.41 15.58
CA LEU A 83 1.24 -11.91 15.19
C LEU A 83 2.05 -10.81 14.52
N GLY A 84 3.21 -10.45 15.10
CA GLY A 84 4.25 -9.62 14.50
C GLY A 84 5.51 -10.44 14.29
N CYS A 85 5.93 -10.62 13.04
CA CYS A 85 7.13 -11.39 12.65
C CYS A 85 7.96 -10.66 11.57
N SER A 86 7.87 -9.35 11.54
CA SER A 86 8.55 -8.50 10.56
C SER A 86 10.07 -8.57 10.65
N ALA A 87 10.72 -8.21 9.54
CA ALA A 87 12.17 -8.10 9.40
C ALA A 87 12.92 -9.40 9.76
N ASN A 88 12.41 -10.53 9.27
CA ASN A 88 13.03 -11.84 9.36
C ASN A 88 13.25 -12.43 7.93
N PRO A 89 14.11 -13.43 7.73
CA PRO A 89 14.30 -14.06 6.44
C PRO A 89 13.30 -15.21 6.19
N LEU A 90 12.02 -15.06 6.57
CA LEU A 90 10.99 -16.07 6.36
C LEU A 90 10.72 -16.24 4.86
N THR A 91 10.78 -17.47 4.37
CA THR A 91 10.40 -17.81 2.99
C THR A 91 8.99 -18.38 2.89
N GLU A 92 8.44 -18.84 4.02
CA GLU A 92 7.08 -19.37 4.16
C GLU A 92 6.49 -18.93 5.51
N LEU A 93 5.16 -18.84 5.57
CA LEU A 93 4.42 -18.55 6.80
C LEU A 93 3.04 -19.21 6.70
N ASP A 94 2.79 -20.19 7.55
CA ASP A 94 1.47 -20.83 7.67
C ASP A 94 0.75 -20.31 8.92
N VAL A 95 -0.27 -19.48 8.70
CA VAL A 95 -1.17 -18.95 9.74
C VAL A 95 -2.57 -19.54 9.68
N THR A 96 -2.79 -20.57 8.87
CA THR A 96 -4.12 -21.14 8.60
C THR A 96 -4.80 -21.73 9.83
N LYS A 97 -4.02 -22.11 10.87
CA LYS A 97 -4.54 -22.58 12.16
C LYS A 97 -4.78 -21.44 13.16
N CYS A 98 -4.19 -20.28 12.96
CA CYS A 98 -4.36 -19.10 13.81
C CYS A 98 -5.63 -18.34 13.40
N THR A 99 -6.79 -18.98 13.43
CA THR A 99 -8.04 -18.48 12.87
C THR A 99 -8.61 -17.26 13.60
N LYS A 100 -8.08 -16.93 14.79
CA LYS A 100 -8.48 -15.77 15.58
C LYS A 100 -7.64 -14.53 15.32
N LEU A 101 -6.70 -14.57 14.37
CA LEU A 101 -5.88 -13.42 14.02
C LEU A 101 -6.75 -12.25 13.57
N THR A 102 -6.57 -11.12 14.22
CA THR A 102 -7.12 -9.81 13.87
C THR A 102 -6.05 -8.87 13.32
N TYR A 103 -4.78 -9.12 13.67
CA TYR A 103 -3.61 -8.36 13.24
C TYR A 103 -2.48 -9.31 12.83
N LEU A 104 -2.03 -9.18 11.60
CA LEU A 104 -0.86 -9.90 11.07
C LEU A 104 0.12 -8.90 10.47
N GLU A 105 1.35 -8.88 11.02
CA GLU A 105 2.47 -8.09 10.53
C GLU A 105 3.63 -9.03 10.19
N CYS A 106 3.90 -9.18 8.89
CA CYS A 106 4.92 -10.08 8.34
C CYS A 106 5.73 -9.41 7.22
N ASP A 107 5.83 -8.08 7.26
CA ASP A 107 6.60 -7.31 6.30
C ASP A 107 8.13 -7.50 6.43
N TRP A 108 8.87 -7.08 5.41
CA TRP A 108 10.33 -7.24 5.36
C TRP A 108 10.78 -8.69 5.57
N ASN A 109 10.15 -9.62 4.85
CA ASN A 109 10.49 -11.04 4.80
C ASN A 109 10.84 -11.45 3.35
N GLN A 110 10.82 -12.73 3.04
CA GLN A 110 11.09 -13.27 1.70
C GLN A 110 9.94 -14.17 1.21
N LEU A 111 8.70 -13.90 1.70
CA LEU A 111 7.53 -14.69 1.37
C LEU A 111 7.21 -14.59 -0.12
N THR A 112 7.02 -15.74 -0.77
CA THR A 112 6.58 -15.82 -2.17
C THR A 112 5.08 -16.07 -2.30
N SER A 113 4.43 -16.50 -1.21
CA SER A 113 2.99 -16.69 -1.09
C SER A 113 2.57 -16.46 0.36
N LEU A 114 1.30 -16.11 0.57
CA LEU A 114 0.71 -15.94 1.90
C LEU A 114 -0.77 -16.34 1.82
N ASP A 115 -1.18 -17.37 2.57
CA ASP A 115 -2.57 -17.80 2.68
C ASP A 115 -3.19 -17.25 3.96
N VAL A 116 -4.10 -16.30 3.82
CA VAL A 116 -4.90 -15.71 4.90
C VAL A 116 -6.38 -16.09 4.82
N SER A 117 -6.73 -17.07 3.99
CA SER A 117 -8.12 -17.47 3.73
C SER A 117 -8.87 -17.97 4.98
N LYS A 118 -8.16 -18.44 6.00
CA LYS A 118 -8.73 -18.89 7.28
C LYS A 118 -8.77 -17.82 8.36
N ASN A 119 -8.08 -16.71 8.14
CA ASN A 119 -7.98 -15.61 9.11
C ASN A 119 -9.09 -14.57 8.87
N ILE A 120 -10.34 -15.03 8.88
CA ILE A 120 -11.52 -14.23 8.51
C ILE A 120 -11.79 -13.04 9.46
N ALA A 121 -11.15 -13.02 10.62
CA ALA A 121 -11.24 -11.93 11.60
C ALA A 121 -10.17 -10.84 11.40
N LEU A 122 -9.29 -10.95 10.38
CA LEU A 122 -8.24 -9.97 10.13
C LEU A 122 -8.85 -8.58 9.86
N THR A 123 -8.41 -7.62 10.66
CA THR A 123 -8.70 -6.19 10.48
C THR A 123 -7.50 -5.43 9.93
N THR A 124 -6.28 -5.92 10.19
CA THR A 124 -5.03 -5.32 9.70
C THR A 124 -4.11 -6.41 9.15
N LEU A 125 -3.68 -6.25 7.91
CA LEU A 125 -2.68 -7.09 7.25
C LEU A 125 -1.54 -6.22 6.72
N ILE A 126 -0.33 -6.44 7.25
CA ILE A 126 0.91 -5.80 6.82
C ILE A 126 1.84 -6.88 6.30
N CYS A 127 1.94 -7.00 4.98
CA CYS A 127 2.76 -8.00 4.27
C CYS A 127 3.70 -7.36 3.24
N SER A 128 4.03 -6.10 3.45
CA SER A 128 4.88 -5.30 2.56
C SER A 128 6.31 -5.83 2.49
N ALA A 129 7.08 -5.41 1.48
CA ALA A 129 8.49 -5.78 1.31
C ALA A 129 8.71 -7.29 1.42
N ASN A 130 8.00 -8.03 0.59
CA ASN A 130 8.11 -9.47 0.38
C ASN A 130 8.34 -9.77 -1.13
N LYS A 131 8.11 -11.01 -1.56
CA LYS A 131 8.21 -11.45 -2.96
C LYS A 131 6.88 -12.02 -3.46
N LEU A 132 5.74 -11.51 -2.92
CA LEU A 132 4.41 -11.98 -3.29
C LEU A 132 4.10 -11.61 -4.74
N THR A 133 3.71 -12.59 -5.54
CA THR A 133 3.23 -12.39 -6.91
C THR A 133 1.71 -12.32 -6.98
N THR A 134 1.02 -12.87 -5.98
CA THR A 134 -0.44 -12.85 -5.81
C THR A 134 -0.77 -12.66 -4.33
N LEU A 135 -1.93 -12.07 -4.04
CA LEU A 135 -2.46 -11.94 -2.69
C LEU A 135 -3.99 -12.01 -2.74
N ASP A 136 -4.56 -13.08 -2.16
CA ASP A 136 -6.01 -13.25 -2.06
C ASP A 136 -6.48 -12.83 -0.66
N VAL A 137 -7.24 -11.74 -0.59
CA VAL A 137 -7.88 -11.22 0.61
C VAL A 137 -9.40 -11.32 0.57
N SER A 138 -9.96 -12.08 -0.36
CA SER A 138 -11.41 -12.18 -0.60
C SER A 138 -12.19 -12.70 0.60
N ASN A 139 -11.57 -13.48 1.48
CA ASN A 139 -12.17 -14.01 2.71
C ASN A 139 -12.06 -13.06 3.93
N ASN A 140 -11.30 -11.97 3.81
CA ASN A 140 -11.02 -11.05 4.91
C ASN A 140 -11.95 -9.83 4.85
N ALA A 141 -13.26 -10.06 4.88
CA ALA A 141 -14.29 -9.04 4.63
C ALA A 141 -14.30 -7.88 5.64
N VAL A 142 -13.74 -8.08 6.85
CA VAL A 142 -13.64 -7.07 7.91
C VAL A 142 -12.30 -6.32 7.91
N LEU A 143 -11.48 -6.50 6.85
CA LEU A 143 -10.17 -5.87 6.72
C LEU A 143 -10.34 -4.34 6.58
N LYS A 144 -9.63 -3.60 7.43
CA LYS A 144 -9.63 -2.13 7.48
C LYS A 144 -8.33 -1.52 6.97
N GLU A 145 -7.23 -2.22 7.19
CA GLU A 145 -5.90 -1.77 6.77
C GLU A 145 -5.20 -2.88 6.00
N LEU A 146 -4.80 -2.59 4.78
CA LEU A 146 -4.00 -3.47 3.93
C LEU A 146 -2.75 -2.74 3.45
N HIS A 147 -1.59 -3.23 3.90
CA HIS A 147 -0.28 -2.77 3.44
C HIS A 147 0.42 -3.93 2.74
N CYS A 148 0.48 -3.89 1.41
CA CYS A 148 1.13 -4.90 0.57
C CYS A 148 2.15 -4.28 -0.40
N PHE A 149 2.69 -3.11 -0.05
CA PHE A 149 3.67 -2.41 -0.88
C PHE A 149 5.00 -3.16 -0.99
N LYS A 150 5.80 -2.85 -2.03
CA LYS A 150 7.08 -3.53 -2.30
C LYS A 150 6.92 -5.04 -2.39
N ASN A 151 6.08 -5.48 -3.33
CA ASN A 151 5.90 -6.86 -3.73
C ASN A 151 6.00 -6.98 -5.27
N GLN A 152 5.49 -8.05 -5.85
CA GLN A 152 5.49 -8.31 -7.29
C GLN A 152 4.07 -8.57 -7.79
N LEU A 153 3.06 -7.93 -7.16
CA LEU A 153 1.65 -8.13 -7.48
C LEU A 153 1.34 -7.52 -8.86
N THR A 154 0.76 -8.31 -9.74
CA THR A 154 0.29 -7.86 -11.05
C THR A 154 -1.20 -7.52 -11.05
N GLU A 155 -1.94 -8.01 -10.05
CA GLU A 155 -3.36 -7.74 -9.79
C GLU A 155 -3.62 -7.71 -8.28
N LEU A 156 -4.65 -6.99 -7.87
CA LEU A 156 -5.11 -6.94 -6.49
C LEU A 156 -6.63 -6.72 -6.49
N ASP A 157 -7.38 -7.73 -6.06
CA ASP A 157 -8.84 -7.63 -5.90
C ASP A 157 -9.17 -7.36 -4.43
N VAL A 158 -9.71 -6.18 -4.17
CA VAL A 158 -10.18 -5.73 -2.84
C VAL A 158 -11.71 -5.57 -2.80
N SER A 159 -12.43 -6.09 -3.79
CA SER A 159 -13.87 -5.89 -3.95
C SER A 159 -14.70 -6.39 -2.76
N ASN A 160 -14.22 -7.41 -2.04
CA ASN A 160 -14.87 -7.96 -0.85
C ASN A 160 -14.48 -7.23 0.45
N ASN A 161 -13.45 -6.40 0.44
CA ASN A 161 -12.95 -5.70 1.64
C ASN A 161 -13.66 -4.35 1.81
N ILE A 162 -14.96 -4.38 2.00
CA ILE A 162 -15.83 -3.19 2.00
C ILE A 162 -15.61 -2.26 3.21
N GLU A 163 -14.97 -2.75 4.27
CA GLU A 163 -14.59 -1.96 5.45
C GLU A 163 -13.21 -1.30 5.33
N LEU A 164 -12.51 -1.49 4.18
CA LEU A 164 -11.16 -0.99 4.00
C LEU A 164 -11.11 0.54 4.07
N THR A 165 -10.32 1.06 5.01
CA THR A 165 -10.09 2.49 5.22
C THR A 165 -8.75 2.95 4.69
N ASN A 166 -7.72 2.09 4.74
CA ASN A 166 -6.37 2.40 4.33
C ASN A 166 -5.85 1.30 3.41
N LEU A 167 -5.51 1.67 2.18
CA LEU A 167 -4.90 0.78 1.20
C LEU A 167 -3.54 1.33 0.80
N ASN A 168 -2.49 0.54 1.02
CA ASN A 168 -1.17 0.84 0.55
C ASN A 168 -0.62 -0.32 -0.29
N CYS A 169 -0.65 -0.16 -1.61
CA CYS A 169 -0.17 -1.13 -2.59
C CYS A 169 0.92 -0.54 -3.52
N HIS A 170 1.63 0.50 -3.07
CA HIS A 170 2.69 1.11 -3.87
C HIS A 170 3.86 0.12 -4.15
N ASP A 171 4.66 0.43 -5.16
CA ASP A 171 5.84 -0.38 -5.55
C ASP A 171 5.44 -1.85 -5.79
N ASN A 172 4.60 -2.04 -6.82
CA ASN A 172 4.14 -3.33 -7.36
C ASN A 172 4.11 -3.26 -8.90
N GLN A 173 3.40 -4.17 -9.56
CA GLN A 173 3.27 -4.25 -11.02
C GLN A 173 1.79 -4.18 -11.45
N LEU A 174 0.95 -3.50 -10.66
CA LEU A 174 -0.49 -3.41 -10.92
C LEU A 174 -0.76 -2.62 -12.20
N THR A 175 -1.56 -3.20 -13.09
CA THR A 175 -1.99 -2.54 -14.33
C THR A 175 -3.36 -1.88 -14.21
N ALA A 176 -4.13 -2.25 -13.19
CA ALA A 176 -5.44 -1.70 -12.85
C ALA A 176 -5.71 -1.83 -11.35
N LEU A 177 -6.61 -0.99 -10.82
CA LEU A 177 -7.08 -1.06 -9.44
C LEU A 177 -8.54 -0.60 -9.40
N ASP A 178 -9.46 -1.49 -9.05
CA ASP A 178 -10.87 -1.19 -8.87
C ASP A 178 -11.19 -0.96 -7.39
N LEU A 179 -11.61 0.25 -7.06
CA LEU A 179 -11.98 0.68 -5.70
C LEU A 179 -13.48 0.91 -5.55
N SER A 180 -14.27 0.49 -6.54
CA SER A 180 -15.69 0.81 -6.63
C SER A 180 -16.53 0.32 -5.45
N ASN A 181 -16.10 -0.73 -4.75
CA ASN A 181 -16.77 -1.30 -3.59
C ASN A 181 -16.24 -0.76 -2.25
N ASN A 182 -15.09 -0.11 -2.20
CA ASN A 182 -14.39 0.25 -0.96
C ASN A 182 -14.80 1.65 -0.45
N LYS A 183 -16.08 1.81 -0.12
CA LYS A 183 -16.69 3.12 0.23
C LYS A 183 -16.20 3.70 1.56
N ALA A 184 -15.52 2.91 2.38
CA ALA A 184 -14.93 3.35 3.64
C ALA A 184 -13.53 3.97 3.49
N LEU A 185 -12.89 3.85 2.30
CA LEU A 185 -11.52 4.33 2.05
C LEU A 185 -11.36 5.81 2.41
N LYS A 186 -10.26 6.07 3.11
CA LYS A 186 -9.75 7.39 3.47
C LYS A 186 -8.42 7.67 2.78
N ASP A 187 -7.52 6.70 2.77
CA ASP A 187 -6.18 6.83 2.21
C ASP A 187 -5.91 5.72 1.20
N VAL A 188 -5.47 6.10 0.01
CA VAL A 188 -5.06 5.19 -1.07
C VAL A 188 -3.66 5.55 -1.56
N TRP A 189 -2.71 4.64 -1.38
CA TRP A 189 -1.34 4.76 -1.89
C TRP A 189 -1.11 3.65 -2.90
N CYS A 190 -1.14 4.01 -4.18
CA CYS A 190 -0.94 3.09 -5.32
C CYS A 190 0.16 3.58 -6.27
N SER A 191 1.08 4.37 -5.76
CA SER A 191 2.26 4.87 -6.50
C SER A 191 3.16 3.73 -6.99
N ASP A 192 4.07 4.04 -7.93
CA ASP A 192 5.07 3.08 -8.41
C ASP A 192 4.43 1.75 -8.88
N ASN A 193 3.51 1.86 -9.84
CA ASN A 193 2.82 0.75 -10.50
C ASN A 193 2.78 0.97 -12.02
N GLU A 194 2.02 0.15 -12.76
CA GLU A 194 1.94 0.20 -14.23
C GLU A 194 0.57 0.60 -14.76
N MET A 195 -0.24 1.28 -13.94
CA MET A 195 -1.61 1.66 -14.29
C MET A 195 -1.62 2.73 -15.38
N THR A 196 -2.52 2.58 -16.36
CA THR A 196 -2.76 3.57 -17.42
C THR A 196 -3.98 4.43 -17.17
N LYS A 197 -4.89 3.98 -16.32
CA LYS A 197 -6.11 4.66 -15.91
C LYS A 197 -6.40 4.40 -14.44
N LEU A 198 -6.94 5.41 -13.76
CA LEU A 198 -7.45 5.28 -12.39
C LEU A 198 -8.79 5.98 -12.27
N GLU A 199 -9.79 5.26 -11.78
CA GLU A 199 -11.13 5.78 -11.53
C GLU A 199 -11.44 5.77 -10.04
N VAL A 200 -11.84 6.92 -9.51
CA VAL A 200 -12.13 7.15 -8.10
C VAL A 200 -13.51 7.77 -8.00
N HIS A 201 -14.52 6.91 -7.77
CA HIS A 201 -15.92 7.31 -7.80
C HIS A 201 -16.63 7.04 -6.49
N ASN A 202 -17.37 8.06 -6.01
CA ASN A 202 -18.25 7.90 -4.86
C ASN A 202 -17.54 7.36 -3.60
N LEU A 203 -16.29 7.76 -3.40
CA LEU A 203 -15.51 7.50 -2.18
C LEU A 203 -15.67 8.69 -1.23
N LYS A 204 -16.80 8.71 -0.51
CA LYS A 204 -17.23 9.85 0.31
C LYS A 204 -16.30 10.18 1.48
N ASN A 205 -15.43 9.25 1.85
CA ASN A 205 -14.49 9.39 2.96
C ASN A 205 -13.05 9.55 2.53
N LEU A 206 -12.76 9.47 1.22
CA LEU A 206 -11.40 9.58 0.70
C LEU A 206 -10.85 10.98 0.98
N GLU A 207 -9.71 11.05 1.64
CA GLU A 207 -9.00 12.25 2.07
C GLU A 207 -7.70 12.41 1.28
N SER A 208 -6.97 11.29 1.03
CA SER A 208 -5.68 11.30 0.34
C SER A 208 -5.60 10.23 -0.75
N LEU A 209 -5.07 10.62 -1.93
CA LEU A 209 -4.80 9.74 -3.07
C LEU A 209 -3.37 9.95 -3.56
N LYS A 210 -2.53 8.90 -3.48
CA LYS A 210 -1.15 8.92 -3.99
C LYS A 210 -0.99 7.88 -5.08
N CYS A 211 -0.82 8.35 -6.33
CA CYS A 211 -0.69 7.52 -7.52
C CYS A 211 0.50 7.95 -8.40
N ILE A 212 1.55 8.40 -7.77
CA ILE A 212 2.82 8.84 -8.37
C ILE A 212 3.47 7.72 -9.17
N HIS A 213 4.30 8.04 -10.18
CA HIS A 213 5.09 7.05 -10.92
C HIS A 213 4.23 5.88 -11.43
N ASN A 214 3.19 6.22 -12.19
CA ASN A 214 2.41 5.27 -12.98
C ASN A 214 2.55 5.63 -14.47
N ARG A 215 1.69 5.05 -15.30
CA ARG A 215 1.57 5.40 -16.73
C ARG A 215 0.20 6.01 -17.00
N LEU A 216 -0.37 6.73 -16.00
CA LEU A 216 -1.73 7.22 -16.07
C LEU A 216 -1.86 8.29 -17.17
N GLU A 217 -2.62 7.97 -18.19
CA GLU A 217 -3.10 8.89 -19.21
C GLU A 217 -4.37 9.61 -18.74
N ARG A 218 -5.07 9.03 -17.77
CA ARG A 218 -6.36 9.52 -17.26
C ARG A 218 -6.56 9.18 -15.80
N ILE A 219 -6.94 10.20 -15.01
CA ILE A 219 -7.50 10.04 -13.66
C ILE A 219 -8.91 10.60 -13.68
N ILE A 220 -9.90 9.84 -13.27
CA ILE A 220 -11.28 10.29 -13.15
C ILE A 220 -11.66 10.32 -11.68
N VAL A 221 -11.99 11.50 -11.19
CA VAL A 221 -12.48 11.72 -9.81
C VAL A 221 -13.92 12.17 -9.88
N SER A 222 -14.80 11.57 -9.09
CA SER A 222 -16.14 12.10 -8.92
C SER A 222 -16.74 11.73 -7.57
N ASP A 223 -17.53 12.61 -7.01
CA ASP A 223 -18.23 12.35 -5.75
C ASP A 223 -17.31 11.97 -4.57
N CYS A 224 -16.16 12.62 -4.44
CA CYS A 224 -15.18 12.45 -3.36
C CYS A 224 -15.05 13.74 -2.55
N PRO A 225 -16.06 14.15 -1.77
CA PRO A 225 -16.16 15.49 -1.18
C PRO A 225 -15.14 15.80 -0.10
N LYS A 226 -14.46 14.80 0.47
CA LYS A 226 -13.43 14.96 1.49
C LYS A 226 -12.00 14.92 0.94
N LEU A 227 -11.86 14.66 -0.36
CA LEU A 227 -10.54 14.56 -0.98
C LEU A 227 -9.85 15.93 -0.94
N GLU A 228 -8.68 15.99 -0.32
CA GLU A 228 -7.91 17.21 -0.10
C GLU A 228 -6.42 17.06 -0.41
N GLU A 229 -5.93 15.82 -0.60
CA GLU A 229 -4.55 15.56 -1.00
C GLU A 229 -4.50 14.63 -2.21
N ILE A 230 -3.83 15.06 -3.28
CA ILE A 230 -3.55 14.23 -4.46
C ILE A 230 -2.10 14.41 -4.88
N ASP A 231 -1.35 13.31 -4.84
CA ASP A 231 -0.01 13.22 -5.43
C ASP A 231 -0.07 12.33 -6.68
N CYS A 232 0.09 12.93 -7.87
CA CYS A 232 -0.05 12.22 -9.14
C CYS A 232 1.02 12.63 -10.19
N PHE A 233 2.15 13.17 -9.76
CA PHE A 233 3.25 13.48 -10.67
C PHE A 233 3.90 12.22 -11.26
N ASN A 234 4.73 12.40 -12.32
CA ASN A 234 5.33 11.30 -13.08
C ASN A 234 4.26 10.33 -13.65
N ASN A 235 3.30 10.92 -14.36
CA ASN A 235 2.28 10.25 -15.14
C ASN A 235 2.22 10.87 -16.55
N GLN A 236 1.14 10.68 -17.32
CA GLN A 236 1.02 11.13 -18.71
C GLN A 236 -0.28 11.91 -18.95
N ILE A 237 -0.82 12.58 -17.93
CA ILE A 237 -2.11 13.24 -17.99
C ILE A 237 -1.95 14.60 -18.69
N SER A 238 -2.72 14.85 -19.76
CA SER A 238 -2.65 16.09 -20.54
C SER A 238 -3.94 16.38 -21.28
N GLY A 239 -4.09 17.61 -21.80
CA GLY A 239 -5.21 18.00 -22.66
C GLY A 239 -6.57 17.76 -22.02
N GLU A 240 -7.51 17.14 -22.75
CA GLU A 240 -8.88 16.85 -22.29
C GLU A 240 -8.93 15.96 -21.04
N ALA A 241 -7.98 15.02 -20.89
CA ALA A 241 -7.91 14.18 -19.71
C ALA A 241 -7.55 14.98 -18.44
N MET A 242 -6.74 16.04 -18.59
CA MET A 242 -6.46 16.96 -17.50
C MET A 242 -7.68 17.83 -17.18
N ASP A 243 -8.43 18.29 -18.20
CA ASP A 243 -9.65 19.07 -18.00
C ASP A 243 -10.71 18.25 -17.25
N GLU A 244 -10.94 16.99 -17.65
CA GLU A 244 -11.87 16.07 -16.99
C GLU A 244 -11.45 15.78 -15.54
N PHE A 245 -10.15 15.56 -15.30
CA PHE A 245 -9.63 15.38 -13.96
C PHE A 245 -9.93 16.59 -13.07
N ILE A 246 -9.64 17.80 -13.58
CA ILE A 246 -9.90 19.05 -12.86
C ILE A 246 -11.40 19.25 -12.62
N GLU A 247 -12.24 18.95 -13.61
CA GLU A 247 -13.70 19.06 -13.46
C GLU A 247 -14.22 18.19 -12.32
N GLY A 248 -13.66 16.99 -12.17
CA GLY A 248 -14.04 16.02 -11.13
C GLY A 248 -13.58 16.37 -9.72
N LEU A 249 -12.59 17.24 -9.55
CA LEU A 249 -12.08 17.63 -8.23
C LEU A 249 -13.18 18.29 -7.38
N PRO A 250 -13.30 17.95 -6.09
CA PRO A 250 -14.21 18.64 -5.19
C PRO A 250 -13.77 20.10 -4.98
N VAL A 251 -14.74 20.94 -4.61
CA VAL A 251 -14.44 22.29 -4.12
C VAL A 251 -14.05 22.17 -2.63
N VAL A 252 -12.88 22.66 -2.30
CA VAL A 252 -12.36 22.67 -0.93
C VAL A 252 -12.12 24.12 -0.46
N PRO A 253 -12.03 24.38 0.87
CA PRO A 253 -11.65 25.70 1.36
C PRO A 253 -10.32 26.15 0.75
N TYR A 254 -10.19 27.44 0.45
CA TYR A 254 -9.00 28.00 -0.19
C TYR A 254 -7.71 27.61 0.52
N GLY A 255 -6.78 26.98 -0.22
CA GLY A 255 -5.47 26.54 0.28
C GLY A 255 -5.49 25.25 1.12
N TRP A 256 -6.61 24.55 1.20
CA TRP A 256 -6.69 23.25 1.89
C TRP A 256 -6.39 22.07 0.97
N GLY A 257 -6.73 22.18 -0.31
CA GLY A 257 -6.45 21.12 -1.27
C GLY A 257 -5.00 21.18 -1.76
N HIS A 258 -4.30 20.07 -1.68
CA HIS A 258 -2.94 19.91 -2.19
C HIS A 258 -2.95 18.99 -3.41
N LEU A 259 -2.50 19.52 -4.56
CA LEU A 259 -2.38 18.76 -5.81
C LEU A 259 -0.92 18.78 -6.27
N CYS A 260 -0.15 17.75 -5.91
CA CYS A 260 1.20 17.58 -6.41
C CYS A 260 1.17 16.84 -7.76
N ILE A 261 1.28 17.61 -8.85
CA ILE A 261 1.03 17.13 -10.20
C ILE A 261 2.27 17.09 -11.08
N VAL A 262 3.33 17.79 -10.71
CA VAL A 262 4.54 17.93 -11.53
C VAL A 262 5.78 17.54 -10.71
N ASP A 263 6.69 16.78 -11.34
CA ASP A 263 8.07 16.61 -10.94
C ASP A 263 8.95 17.39 -11.92
N PRO A 264 9.70 18.43 -11.50
CA PRO A 264 10.49 19.26 -12.40
C PRO A 264 11.56 18.50 -13.19
N GLU A 265 11.95 17.30 -12.72
CA GLU A 265 13.05 16.54 -13.31
C GLU A 265 12.61 15.52 -14.36
N ASN A 266 11.41 14.93 -14.23
CA ASN A 266 10.98 13.80 -15.05
C ASN A 266 9.51 13.83 -15.51
N GLU A 267 8.86 14.99 -15.51
CA GLU A 267 7.41 15.08 -15.68
C GLU A 267 6.94 14.86 -17.12
N GLN A 268 5.85 14.11 -17.26
CA GLN A 268 5.08 13.95 -18.49
C GLN A 268 3.64 14.45 -18.38
N ASN A 269 3.15 14.79 -17.18
CA ASN A 269 1.90 15.50 -17.01
C ASN A 269 2.03 16.92 -17.57
N VAL A 270 0.96 17.39 -18.20
CA VAL A 270 0.93 18.76 -18.75
C VAL A 270 -0.29 19.49 -18.23
N MET A 271 -0.05 20.56 -17.49
CA MET A 271 -1.11 21.47 -17.04
C MET A 271 -0.82 22.88 -17.55
N THR A 272 -1.78 23.44 -18.29
CA THR A 272 -1.70 24.81 -18.79
C THR A 272 -2.00 25.82 -17.67
N LYS A 273 -1.65 27.08 -17.88
CA LYS A 273 -2.00 28.20 -16.97
C LYS A 273 -3.51 28.33 -16.72
N ALA A 274 -4.31 28.04 -17.73
CA ALA A 274 -5.77 28.08 -17.63
C ALA A 274 -6.27 26.96 -16.69
N GLN A 275 -5.70 25.75 -16.81
CA GLN A 275 -6.01 24.60 -15.96
C GLN A 275 -5.55 24.85 -14.52
N VAL A 276 -4.37 25.43 -14.30
CA VAL A 276 -3.91 25.88 -12.98
C VAL A 276 -4.89 26.87 -12.35
N ALA A 277 -5.38 27.85 -13.13
CA ALA A 277 -6.39 28.81 -12.64
C ALA A 277 -7.70 28.11 -12.25
N ALA A 278 -8.14 27.10 -13.04
CA ALA A 278 -9.33 26.30 -12.74
C ALA A 278 -9.18 25.48 -11.44
N VAL A 279 -8.02 24.88 -11.22
CA VAL A 279 -7.68 24.14 -9.99
C VAL A 279 -7.72 25.07 -8.77
N LYS A 280 -7.08 26.25 -8.88
CA LYS A 280 -7.08 27.28 -7.82
C LYS A 280 -8.48 27.79 -7.49
N ALA A 281 -9.35 27.93 -8.50
CA ALA A 281 -10.75 28.34 -8.31
C ALA A 281 -11.56 27.32 -7.48
N LYS A 282 -11.15 26.05 -7.43
CA LYS A 282 -11.75 25.00 -6.59
C LYS A 282 -11.12 24.92 -5.19
N GLY A 283 -10.18 25.79 -4.84
CA GLY A 283 -9.50 25.85 -3.53
C GLY A 283 -8.24 24.98 -3.43
N TRP A 284 -7.82 24.34 -4.52
CA TRP A 284 -6.62 23.51 -4.56
C TRP A 284 -5.37 24.33 -4.85
N THR A 285 -4.25 23.92 -4.27
CA THR A 285 -2.93 24.46 -4.57
C THR A 285 -2.18 23.48 -5.46
N PRO A 286 -2.06 23.74 -6.77
CA PRO A 286 -1.20 22.93 -7.62
C PRO A 286 0.25 23.19 -7.27
N CYS A 287 1.00 22.14 -7.05
CA CYS A 287 2.38 22.23 -6.61
C CYS A 287 3.26 21.21 -7.33
N TYR A 288 4.55 21.45 -7.30
CA TYR A 288 5.54 20.47 -7.69
C TYR A 288 6.38 20.05 -6.49
N LYS A 289 6.81 18.80 -6.52
CA LYS A 289 7.69 18.23 -5.52
C LYS A 289 9.11 18.75 -5.70
N TYR A 290 9.73 19.24 -4.63
CA TYR A 290 11.12 19.61 -4.59
C TYR A 290 11.82 18.94 -3.41
N GLY A 291 12.97 18.27 -3.66
CA GLY A 291 13.81 17.67 -2.61
C GLY A 291 13.89 16.13 -2.66
N ALA A 292 15.00 15.58 -2.16
CA ALA A 292 15.24 14.16 -2.02
C ALA A 292 14.55 13.56 -0.78
N PHE A 293 14.43 12.22 -0.75
CA PHE A 293 13.83 11.44 0.33
C PHE A 293 13.98 12.05 1.73
N GLY A 294 12.86 12.43 2.34
CA GLY A 294 12.78 12.91 3.73
C GLY A 294 12.43 14.38 3.93
N ASN A 295 12.63 15.25 2.92
CA ASN A 295 12.23 16.67 2.97
C ASN A 295 11.50 17.02 1.67
N LEU A 296 10.21 16.71 1.61
CA LEU A 296 9.37 17.11 0.50
C LEU A 296 8.92 18.57 0.74
N PHE A 297 9.40 19.47 -0.12
CA PHE A 297 8.89 20.84 -0.17
C PHE A 297 7.92 20.94 -1.34
N TYR A 298 6.75 21.48 -1.08
CA TYR A 298 5.77 21.79 -2.11
C TYR A 298 5.96 23.26 -2.52
N THR A 299 6.15 23.50 -3.80
CA THR A 299 6.24 24.84 -4.36
C THR A 299 5.12 25.04 -5.36
N ASP A 300 4.48 26.21 -5.35
CA ASP A 300 3.40 26.55 -6.25
C ASP A 300 3.80 26.33 -7.73
N TYR A 301 2.95 25.62 -8.45
CA TYR A 301 3.09 25.41 -9.88
C TYR A 301 2.22 26.41 -10.66
N GLU A 302 2.81 27.09 -11.61
CA GLU A 302 2.13 28.17 -12.36
C GLU A 302 1.51 27.72 -13.70
N GLY A 303 1.81 26.50 -14.15
CA GLY A 303 1.36 25.99 -15.45
C GLY A 303 2.24 26.43 -16.63
N THR A 304 1.99 25.80 -17.77
CA THR A 304 2.65 26.12 -19.05
C THR A 304 1.71 26.88 -20.00
N ASP A 305 2.27 27.60 -20.95
CA ASP A 305 1.48 28.26 -22.02
C ASP A 305 1.19 27.32 -23.19
N GLU A 306 1.90 26.16 -23.25
CA GLU A 306 1.85 25.24 -24.38
C GLU A 306 1.17 23.92 -23.97
N PRO A 307 0.15 23.47 -24.70
CA PRO A 307 -0.59 22.25 -24.36
C PRO A 307 0.23 20.94 -24.52
N ASN A 308 1.44 21.02 -25.06
CA ASN A 308 2.27 19.87 -25.42
C ASN A 308 3.46 19.64 -24.47
N GLY A 309 3.47 20.20 -23.26
CA GLY A 309 4.52 19.95 -22.26
C GLY A 309 5.91 20.48 -22.61
N ILE A 310 6.01 21.42 -23.53
CA ILE A 310 7.26 22.10 -23.79
C ILE A 310 7.40 23.20 -22.74
N THR A 311 8.13 22.89 -21.67
CA THR A 311 8.39 23.85 -20.60
C THR A 311 9.15 25.07 -21.08
N SER A 312 8.88 26.21 -20.44
CA SER A 312 9.47 27.53 -20.68
C SER A 312 10.99 27.52 -20.85
N PRO A 313 11.56 28.51 -21.54
CA PRO A 313 12.97 28.62 -21.76
C PRO A 313 13.73 28.58 -20.43
N LEU A 314 14.82 27.83 -20.41
CA LEU A 314 15.78 27.80 -19.32
C LEU A 314 15.95 29.20 -18.71
N ARG A 315 15.79 29.34 -17.39
CA ARG A 315 16.46 30.43 -16.68
C ARG A 315 17.89 30.43 -17.16
N GLU A 316 18.39 31.58 -17.58
CA GLU A 316 19.80 31.78 -17.91
C GLU A 316 20.67 31.50 -16.64
N THR A 317 20.89 30.21 -16.38
CA THR A 317 21.92 29.77 -15.45
C THR A 317 22.97 29.07 -16.28
N ALA A 318 24.06 29.78 -16.46
CA ALA A 318 25.40 29.36 -16.83
C ALA A 318 25.57 27.96 -17.49
N GLU A 319 26.01 27.99 -18.80
CA GLU A 319 26.93 27.03 -19.38
C GLU A 319 26.47 25.57 -19.50
N GLY A 320 25.28 25.30 -20.03
CA GLY A 320 24.95 23.99 -20.56
C GLY A 320 25.11 23.92 -22.09
N ALA A 321 25.75 22.89 -22.63
CA ALA A 321 25.81 22.67 -24.07
C ALA A 321 24.38 22.41 -24.61
N ILE A 322 23.98 23.13 -25.66
CA ILE A 322 22.70 22.95 -26.35
C ILE A 322 22.93 22.05 -27.57
N PHE A 323 22.04 21.08 -27.77
CA PHE A 323 22.09 20.11 -28.85
C PHE A 323 20.84 20.24 -29.72
N ASP A 324 20.95 19.95 -31.02
CA ASP A 324 19.78 19.79 -31.89
C ASP A 324 19.04 18.47 -31.57
N LEU A 325 17.87 18.26 -32.20
CA LEU A 325 17.05 17.07 -32.00
C LEU A 325 17.74 15.76 -32.49
N GLN A 326 18.83 15.88 -33.24
CA GLN A 326 19.68 14.78 -33.70
C GLN A 326 20.88 14.54 -32.77
N GLY A 327 20.97 15.26 -31.64
CA GLY A 327 22.03 15.11 -30.63
C GLY A 327 23.36 15.80 -31.00
N ARG A 328 23.39 16.69 -32.01
CA ARG A 328 24.58 17.45 -32.39
C ARG A 328 24.69 18.71 -31.53
N LYS A 329 25.87 18.91 -30.92
CA LYS A 329 26.14 20.11 -30.12
C LYS A 329 26.16 21.34 -30.98
N LEU A 330 25.39 22.36 -30.62
CA LEU A 330 25.38 23.63 -31.34
C LEU A 330 26.55 24.53 -30.93
N GLN A 331 27.10 25.22 -31.91
CA GLN A 331 28.09 26.26 -31.67
C GLN A 331 27.44 27.64 -31.84
N GLY A 332 27.41 28.42 -30.76
CA GLY A 332 26.80 29.74 -30.73
C GLY A 332 25.33 29.77 -30.29
N LYS A 333 24.73 30.97 -30.34
CA LYS A 333 23.33 31.17 -29.91
C LYS A 333 22.37 30.53 -30.92
N PRO A 334 21.56 29.56 -30.51
CA PRO A 334 20.70 28.84 -31.43
C PRO A 334 19.58 29.74 -31.96
N ALA A 335 19.15 29.47 -33.18
CA ALA A 335 18.01 30.11 -33.78
C ALA A 335 16.71 29.67 -33.08
N ARG A 336 15.59 30.36 -33.35
CA ARG A 336 14.28 29.96 -32.83
C ARG A 336 13.95 28.53 -33.22
N GLY A 337 13.57 27.71 -32.23
CA GLY A 337 13.29 26.27 -32.46
C GLY A 337 13.32 25.44 -31.19
N ILE A 338 13.13 24.13 -31.36
CA ILE A 338 13.18 23.14 -30.26
C ILE A 338 14.58 22.49 -30.23
N TYR A 339 15.19 22.42 -29.07
CA TYR A 339 16.53 21.92 -28.85
C TYR A 339 16.58 21.01 -27.62
N ILE A 340 17.72 20.38 -27.36
CA ILE A 340 17.99 19.62 -26.15
C ILE A 340 19.09 20.35 -25.36
N GLY A 341 18.80 20.72 -24.12
CA GLY A 341 19.74 21.28 -23.17
C GLY A 341 19.61 20.61 -21.81
N ASN A 342 20.72 20.20 -21.20
CA ASN A 342 20.73 19.46 -19.93
C ASN A 342 19.83 18.21 -19.93
N GLY A 343 19.76 17.50 -21.08
CA GLY A 343 18.93 16.30 -21.23
C GLY A 343 17.42 16.57 -21.48
N GLN A 344 17.00 17.85 -21.51
CA GLN A 344 15.59 18.23 -21.68
C GLN A 344 15.33 18.93 -23.03
N LYS A 345 14.09 18.84 -23.54
CA LYS A 345 13.65 19.65 -24.68
C LYS A 345 13.46 21.10 -24.25
N ILE A 346 14.08 22.03 -24.95
CA ILE A 346 13.95 23.47 -24.74
C ILE A 346 13.44 24.14 -26.01
N LEU A 347 12.56 25.12 -25.84
CA LEU A 347 12.07 25.98 -26.91
C LEU A 347 12.80 27.31 -26.82
N ILE A 348 13.52 27.67 -27.90
CA ILE A 348 14.11 28.99 -28.04
C ILE A 348 13.16 29.82 -28.95
N LYS A 349 12.61 30.88 -28.39
CA LYS A 349 11.65 31.79 -29.03
C LYS A 349 12.34 32.90 -29.82
#